data_5edbb297dff711ee948430e6f5ae8acf
#
_entry.id   5edbb297dff711ee948430e6f5ae8acf
#
_cell.length_a   1.000
_cell.length_b   1.000
_cell.length_c   1.000
_cell.angle_alpha   90.00
_cell.angle_beta   90.00
_cell.angle_gamma   90.00
#
_symmetry.space_group_name_H-M   'P 1'
#
loop_
_entity.id
_entity.type
_entity.pdbx_description
1 polymer ?
#
loop_
_entity_poly.entity_id
_entity_poly.type
_entity_poly.pdbx_seq_one_letter_code
_entity_poly.pdbx_strand_id
1 'polypeptide(L)'
;MSAVASLDAFLEKVAQRDGHQPEFLQAVREVFTSIWPFLEANPKYRSEALLERLVEPERAIQFRVAWTDDKGQVQVNRAFRIQFNSAIGPYKGGMRFHPSVNLSILKFLGFEQIFKNALTTLPMGGAKGGSDFDPKGKSDAEVMRFCQALMAELYRHVGPDTDVPAGDIGVGGREVGYLAGYMKKLSNQAACVFTGRGLSFGGSLIRPEATGYGLVYFAQAMLAEKGDSFQDLSLIHI
;
A
#
# COMPACT_ATOMS: atom_id res chain seq x y z
N MET A 1 18.11 8.76 25.26
CA MET A 1 18.16 7.44 24.58
C MET A 1 19.30 7.50 23.59
N SER A 2 20.23 6.52 23.59
CA SER A 2 21.37 6.53 22.70
C SER A 2 20.92 6.38 21.26
N ALA A 3 21.41 7.25 20.36
CA ALA A 3 21.26 7.08 18.92
C ALA A 3 21.74 5.68 18.53
N VAL A 4 21.02 5.02 17.60
CA VAL A 4 21.44 3.70 17.09
C VAL A 4 22.85 3.81 16.51
N ALA A 5 23.77 2.98 17.00
CA ALA A 5 25.20 3.14 16.75
C ALA A 5 25.59 2.79 15.31
N SER A 6 24.92 1.80 14.68
CA SER A 6 25.23 1.32 13.33
C SER A 6 23.98 0.80 12.62
N LEU A 7 24.09 0.65 11.30
CA LEU A 7 23.06 0.00 10.48
C LEU A 7 22.76 -1.41 10.97
N ASP A 8 23.80 -2.22 11.22
CA ASP A 8 23.61 -3.62 11.63
C ASP A 8 22.89 -3.72 12.99
N ALA A 9 23.26 -2.89 13.96
CA ALA A 9 22.58 -2.85 15.25
C ALA A 9 21.09 -2.42 15.11
N PHE A 10 20.79 -1.52 14.19
CA PHE A 10 19.41 -1.13 13.88
C PHE A 10 18.62 -2.29 13.26
N LEU A 11 19.19 -2.92 12.22
CA LEU A 11 18.53 -4.03 11.53
C LEU A 11 18.33 -5.23 12.45
N GLU A 12 19.29 -5.53 13.31
CA GLU A 12 19.16 -6.60 14.31
C GLU A 12 18.03 -6.32 15.31
N LYS A 13 17.91 -5.09 15.79
CA LYS A 13 16.81 -4.67 16.67
C LYS A 13 15.44 -4.86 16.02
N VAL A 14 15.31 -4.51 14.73
CA VAL A 14 14.07 -4.72 13.98
C VAL A 14 13.82 -6.22 13.79
N ALA A 15 14.84 -7.01 13.45
CA ALA A 15 14.71 -8.45 13.26
C ALA A 15 14.31 -9.19 14.53
N GLN A 16 14.80 -8.76 15.70
CA GLN A 16 14.39 -9.34 16.99
C GLN A 16 12.88 -9.15 17.26
N ARG A 17 12.32 -7.99 16.87
CA ARG A 17 10.91 -7.69 17.05
C ARG A 17 10.03 -8.37 15.99
N ASP A 18 10.44 -8.31 14.74
CA ASP A 18 9.64 -8.67 13.57
C ASP A 18 10.16 -9.92 12.85
N GLY A 19 10.90 -10.81 13.52
CA GLY A 19 11.59 -11.98 12.93
C GLY A 19 10.68 -12.95 12.18
N HIS A 20 9.37 -12.90 12.41
CA HIS A 20 8.35 -13.69 11.71
C HIS A 20 7.79 -12.99 10.44
N GLN A 21 8.38 -11.87 10.01
CA GLN A 21 7.94 -11.05 8.87
C GLN A 21 9.07 -10.86 7.85
N PRO A 22 9.46 -11.91 7.11
CA PRO A 22 10.66 -11.89 6.26
C PRO A 22 10.60 -10.86 5.14
N GLU A 23 9.46 -10.67 4.49
CA GLU A 23 9.30 -9.69 3.42
C GLU A 23 9.46 -8.25 3.94
N PHE A 24 8.93 -7.98 5.13
CA PHE A 24 9.10 -6.68 5.78
C PHE A 24 10.56 -6.42 6.16
N LEU A 25 11.25 -7.42 6.73
CA LEU A 25 12.66 -7.28 7.10
C LEU A 25 13.57 -7.06 5.89
N GLN A 26 13.27 -7.71 4.76
CA GLN A 26 13.98 -7.48 3.50
C GLN A 26 13.85 -6.02 3.05
N ALA A 27 12.63 -5.51 2.98
CA ALA A 27 12.36 -4.13 2.57
C ALA A 27 13.06 -3.11 3.50
N VAL A 28 13.00 -3.32 4.81
CA VAL A 28 13.70 -2.47 5.78
C VAL A 28 15.22 -2.47 5.52
N ARG A 29 15.81 -3.63 5.31
CA ARG A 29 17.24 -3.76 5.00
C ARG A 29 17.62 -2.99 3.74
N GLU A 30 16.88 -3.17 2.66
CA GLU A 30 17.15 -2.53 1.37
C GLU A 30 17.10 -1.00 1.47
N VAL A 31 16.02 -0.47 2.05
CA VAL A 31 15.84 0.97 2.21
C VAL A 31 16.92 1.56 3.11
N PHE A 32 17.12 1.00 4.31
CA PHE A 32 18.08 1.59 5.25
C PHE A 32 19.53 1.43 4.80
N THR A 33 19.88 0.38 4.07
CA THR A 33 21.21 0.26 3.43
C THR A 33 21.43 1.42 2.45
N SER A 34 20.42 1.75 1.65
CA SER A 34 20.49 2.85 0.68
C SER A 34 20.65 4.23 1.32
N ILE A 35 19.88 4.51 2.39
CA ILE A 35 19.84 5.85 3.00
C ILE A 35 20.82 6.04 4.15
N TRP A 36 21.50 4.98 4.60
CA TRP A 36 22.38 5.03 5.77
C TRP A 36 23.53 6.03 5.65
N PRO A 37 24.24 6.14 4.51
CA PRO A 37 25.29 7.15 4.34
C PRO A 37 24.77 8.58 4.53
N PHE A 38 23.53 8.86 4.09
CA PHE A 38 22.88 10.15 4.31
C PHE A 38 22.59 10.39 5.80
N LEU A 39 22.14 9.37 6.51
CA LEU A 39 21.86 9.44 7.95
C LEU A 39 23.14 9.64 8.78
N GLU A 40 24.26 9.07 8.35
CA GLU A 40 25.59 9.30 8.98
C GLU A 40 26.05 10.74 8.79
N ALA A 41 25.90 11.27 7.57
CA ALA A 41 26.25 12.65 7.25
C ALA A 41 25.30 13.67 7.92
N ASN A 42 24.11 13.25 8.36
CA ASN A 42 23.08 14.12 8.92
C ASN A 42 22.55 13.59 10.27
N PRO A 43 23.32 13.66 11.36
CA PRO A 43 23.00 13.06 12.67
C PRO A 43 21.66 13.51 13.27
N LYS A 44 21.15 14.68 12.87
CA LYS A 44 19.83 15.20 13.32
C LYS A 44 18.69 14.24 13.02
N TYR A 45 18.77 13.45 11.94
CA TYR A 45 17.74 12.47 11.57
C TYR A 45 17.87 11.13 12.34
N ARG A 46 18.89 10.99 13.17
CA ARG A 46 19.06 9.82 14.05
C ARG A 46 18.59 10.11 15.49
N SER A 47 18.06 11.31 15.73
CA SER A 47 17.48 11.72 17.01
C SER A 47 15.98 11.38 17.08
N GLU A 48 15.39 11.55 18.24
CA GLU A 48 13.92 11.45 18.49
C GLU A 48 13.31 10.09 18.09
N ALA A 49 14.11 9.02 18.07
CA ALA A 49 13.71 7.68 17.62
C ALA A 49 13.06 7.68 16.21
N LEU A 50 13.51 8.58 15.31
CA LEU A 50 12.93 8.70 13.98
C LEU A 50 13.01 7.39 13.19
N LEU A 51 14.14 6.68 13.26
CA LEU A 51 14.31 5.42 12.52
C LEU A 51 13.36 4.34 13.03
N GLU A 52 13.21 4.23 14.34
CA GLU A 52 12.27 3.29 14.97
C GLU A 52 10.82 3.61 14.60
N ARG A 53 10.44 4.88 14.52
CA ARG A 53 9.12 5.31 14.08
C ARG A 53 8.87 5.04 12.59
N LEU A 54 9.91 5.09 11.77
CA LEU A 54 9.79 4.79 10.34
C LEU A 54 9.58 3.29 10.04
N VAL A 55 9.94 2.40 10.96
CA VAL A 55 9.74 0.94 10.80
C VAL A 55 8.60 0.37 11.63
N GLU A 56 7.83 1.24 12.29
CA GLU A 56 6.65 0.83 13.04
C GLU A 56 5.41 1.52 12.48
N PRO A 57 4.40 0.78 12.02
CA PRO A 57 3.15 1.39 11.56
C PRO A 57 2.41 2.06 12.73
N GLU A 58 1.80 3.18 12.46
CA GLU A 58 0.96 3.86 13.46
C GLU A 58 -0.23 2.99 13.87
N ARG A 59 -0.78 2.20 12.93
CA ARG A 59 -1.87 1.24 13.20
C ARG A 59 -1.81 0.06 12.24
N ALA A 60 -2.04 -1.14 12.78
CA ALA A 60 -2.32 -2.35 12.01
C ALA A 60 -3.72 -2.85 12.38
N ILE A 61 -4.64 -2.78 11.43
CA ILE A 61 -6.04 -3.18 11.62
C ILE A 61 -6.22 -4.51 10.90
N GLN A 62 -6.59 -5.56 11.64
CA GLN A 62 -6.90 -6.88 11.10
C GLN A 62 -8.35 -7.20 11.42
N PHE A 63 -9.08 -7.70 10.44
CA PHE A 63 -10.48 -8.10 10.63
C PHE A 63 -10.88 -9.28 9.74
N ARG A 64 -11.96 -9.96 10.15
CA ARG A 64 -12.58 -11.05 9.41
C ARG A 64 -13.57 -10.49 8.40
N VAL A 65 -13.58 -11.06 7.19
CA VAL A 65 -14.58 -10.81 6.16
C VAL A 65 -15.36 -12.08 5.91
N ALA A 66 -16.62 -12.13 6.33
CA ALA A 66 -17.54 -13.22 6.05
C ALA A 66 -18.48 -12.80 4.91
N TRP A 67 -18.56 -13.60 3.85
CA TRP A 67 -19.37 -13.32 2.67
C TRP A 67 -19.96 -14.61 2.10
N THR A 68 -20.99 -14.53 1.27
CA THR A 68 -21.68 -15.69 0.70
C THR A 68 -21.35 -15.84 -0.78
N ASP A 69 -20.93 -17.04 -1.19
CA ASP A 69 -20.65 -17.38 -2.58
C ASP A 69 -21.95 -17.62 -3.41
N ASP A 70 -21.80 -17.90 -4.70
CA ASP A 70 -22.93 -18.15 -5.60
C ASP A 70 -23.68 -19.46 -5.30
N LYS A 71 -23.08 -20.35 -4.50
CA LYS A 71 -23.70 -21.59 -4.03
C LYS A 71 -24.44 -21.43 -2.70
N GLY A 72 -24.49 -20.20 -2.17
CA GLY A 72 -25.11 -19.90 -0.89
C GLY A 72 -24.26 -20.31 0.33
N GLN A 73 -23.00 -20.64 0.13
CA GLN A 73 -22.08 -21.05 1.21
C GLN A 73 -21.36 -19.82 1.77
N VAL A 74 -21.23 -19.78 3.09
CA VAL A 74 -20.48 -18.72 3.78
C VAL A 74 -18.99 -18.99 3.66
N GLN A 75 -18.29 -18.03 3.09
CA GLN A 75 -16.82 -18.01 2.99
C GLN A 75 -16.26 -17.01 4.00
N VAL A 76 -15.03 -17.27 4.47
CA VAL A 76 -14.35 -16.42 5.45
C VAL A 76 -12.95 -16.09 4.95
N ASN A 77 -12.65 -14.80 4.84
CA ASN A 77 -11.33 -14.29 4.51
C ASN A 77 -10.81 -13.41 5.64
N ARG A 78 -9.50 -13.23 5.65
CA ARG A 78 -8.80 -12.29 6.52
C ARG A 78 -8.47 -11.03 5.73
N ALA A 79 -8.68 -9.88 6.33
CA ALA A 79 -8.33 -8.61 5.73
C ALA A 79 -7.53 -7.72 6.68
N PHE A 80 -6.79 -6.79 6.11
CA PHE A 80 -5.92 -5.87 6.83
C PHE A 80 -5.97 -4.46 6.24
N ARG A 81 -5.73 -3.47 7.10
CA ARG A 81 -5.32 -2.13 6.70
C ARG A 81 -4.17 -1.68 7.58
N ILE A 82 -3.02 -1.44 6.98
CA ILE A 82 -1.82 -0.94 7.64
C ILE A 82 -1.73 0.55 7.37
N GLN A 83 -2.09 1.36 8.35
CA GLN A 83 -1.93 2.80 8.36
C GLN A 83 -0.52 3.09 8.87
N PHE A 84 0.42 3.24 7.92
CA PHE A 84 1.82 3.13 8.27
C PHE A 84 2.37 4.44 8.84
N ASN A 85 2.16 5.56 8.14
CA ASN A 85 2.66 6.85 8.60
C ASN A 85 1.83 7.99 8.02
N SER A 86 1.42 8.94 8.86
CA SER A 86 0.60 10.11 8.50
C SER A 86 1.34 11.44 8.67
N ALA A 87 2.66 11.43 8.90
CA ALA A 87 3.41 12.64 9.23
C ALA A 87 3.35 13.73 8.16
N ILE A 88 3.19 13.36 6.88
CA ILE A 88 3.14 14.32 5.76
C ILE A 88 1.76 14.43 5.12
N GLY A 89 0.75 13.78 5.65
CA GLY A 89 -0.64 13.86 5.16
C GLY A 89 -1.45 12.60 5.43
N PRO A 90 -2.71 12.56 4.98
CA PRO A 90 -3.57 11.39 5.14
C PRO A 90 -2.92 10.11 4.63
N TYR A 91 -3.21 8.99 5.28
CA TYR A 91 -2.74 7.69 4.80
C TYR A 91 -3.20 7.45 3.36
N LYS A 92 -2.31 6.96 2.50
CA LYS A 92 -2.59 6.71 1.10
C LYS A 92 -1.89 5.45 0.62
N GLY A 93 -2.64 4.55 0.00
CA GLY A 93 -2.09 3.32 -0.59
C GLY A 93 -3.16 2.33 -1.01
N GLY A 94 -2.76 1.37 -1.85
CA GLY A 94 -3.66 0.40 -2.49
C GLY A 94 -4.26 -0.65 -1.54
N MET A 95 -5.29 -1.32 -2.04
CA MET A 95 -5.86 -2.56 -1.49
C MET A 95 -5.48 -3.71 -2.44
N ARG A 96 -4.92 -4.80 -1.92
CA ARG A 96 -4.54 -6.00 -2.69
C ARG A 96 -5.47 -7.17 -2.37
N PHE A 97 -6.04 -7.80 -3.39
CA PHE A 97 -6.77 -9.06 -3.25
C PHE A 97 -5.97 -10.17 -3.92
N HIS A 98 -5.35 -11.00 -3.09
CA HIS A 98 -4.53 -12.11 -3.56
C HIS A 98 -4.34 -13.15 -2.44
N PRO A 99 -4.34 -14.47 -2.75
CA PRO A 99 -4.18 -15.51 -1.73
C PRO A 99 -2.92 -15.41 -0.85
N SER A 100 -1.86 -14.81 -1.37
CA SER A 100 -0.61 -14.61 -0.61
C SER A 100 -0.67 -13.50 0.43
N VAL A 101 -1.73 -12.70 0.46
CA VAL A 101 -1.82 -11.55 1.38
C VAL A 101 -1.78 -12.00 2.83
N ASN A 102 -0.82 -11.47 3.56
CA ASN A 102 -0.64 -11.63 4.99
C ASN A 102 -0.12 -10.33 5.61
N LEU A 103 0.07 -10.32 6.92
CA LEU A 103 0.52 -9.13 7.65
C LEU A 103 1.91 -8.67 7.22
N SER A 104 2.87 -9.61 7.02
CA SER A 104 4.24 -9.31 6.60
C SER A 104 4.27 -8.58 5.25
N ILE A 105 3.55 -9.13 4.26
CA ILE A 105 3.42 -8.56 2.91
C ILE A 105 2.81 -7.15 2.97
N LEU A 106 1.74 -6.96 3.72
CA LEU A 106 1.10 -5.64 3.79
C LEU A 106 1.90 -4.64 4.61
N LYS A 107 2.65 -5.10 5.60
CA LYS A 107 3.54 -4.25 6.38
C LYS A 107 4.71 -3.76 5.51
N PHE A 108 5.36 -4.64 4.72
CA PHE A 108 6.42 -4.20 3.81
C PHE A 108 5.91 -3.24 2.75
N LEU A 109 4.77 -3.55 2.12
CA LEU A 109 4.17 -2.67 1.10
C LEU A 109 3.76 -1.31 1.67
N GLY A 110 3.28 -1.27 2.91
CA GLY A 110 2.96 -0.03 3.61
C GLY A 110 4.21 0.80 3.94
N PHE A 111 5.28 0.12 4.34
CA PHE A 111 6.59 0.73 4.58
C PHE A 111 7.17 1.36 3.31
N GLU A 112 7.20 0.63 2.20
CA GLU A 112 7.66 1.19 0.92
C GLU A 112 6.76 2.33 0.44
N GLN A 113 5.46 2.26 0.71
CA GLN A 113 4.50 3.27 0.30
C GLN A 113 4.78 4.64 0.93
N ILE A 114 5.32 4.72 2.15
CA ILE A 114 5.64 6.01 2.77
C ILE A 114 6.76 6.73 1.99
N PHE A 115 7.78 6.01 1.54
CA PHE A 115 8.87 6.58 0.73
C PHE A 115 8.39 6.93 -0.67
N LYS A 116 7.64 6.03 -1.31
CA LYS A 116 7.03 6.29 -2.63
C LYS A 116 6.21 7.57 -2.62
N ASN A 117 5.36 7.77 -1.63
CA ASN A 117 4.51 8.96 -1.54
C ASN A 117 5.32 10.22 -1.22
N ALA A 118 6.31 10.12 -0.33
CA ALA A 118 7.20 11.24 -0.01
C ALA A 118 7.95 11.77 -1.25
N LEU A 119 8.39 10.87 -2.13
CA LEU A 119 9.09 11.23 -3.38
C LEU A 119 8.20 11.98 -4.39
N THR A 120 6.87 11.94 -4.24
CA THR A 120 5.96 12.73 -5.08
C THR A 120 5.91 14.20 -4.70
N THR A 121 6.45 14.58 -3.54
CA THR A 121 6.35 15.92 -2.91
C THR A 121 4.93 16.35 -2.53
N LEU A 122 3.92 15.47 -2.72
CA LEU A 122 2.54 15.74 -2.34
C LEU A 122 2.29 15.42 -0.85
N PRO A 123 1.36 16.10 -0.20
CA PRO A 123 1.05 15.89 1.22
C PRO A 123 0.24 14.61 1.43
N MET A 124 0.86 13.47 1.23
CA MET A 124 0.27 12.15 1.39
C MET A 124 1.15 11.28 2.28
N GLY A 125 0.55 10.72 3.33
CA GLY A 125 1.13 9.66 4.14
C GLY A 125 1.16 8.32 3.39
N GLY A 126 1.45 7.22 4.09
CA GLY A 126 1.52 5.89 3.51
C GLY A 126 0.65 4.88 4.23
N ALA A 127 -0.01 4.03 3.46
CA ALA A 127 -0.77 2.90 3.93
C ALA A 127 -0.78 1.76 2.91
N LYS A 128 -1.14 0.57 3.37
CA LYS A 128 -1.44 -0.56 2.50
C LYS A 128 -2.53 -1.41 3.13
N GLY A 129 -3.39 -1.98 2.30
CA GLY A 129 -4.40 -2.91 2.75
C GLY A 129 -4.58 -4.08 1.80
N GLY A 130 -5.42 -5.01 2.19
CA GLY A 130 -5.74 -6.15 1.33
C GLY A 130 -6.39 -7.30 2.08
N SER A 131 -6.62 -8.37 1.33
CA SER A 131 -7.20 -9.61 1.83
C SER A 131 -6.61 -10.80 1.08
N ASP A 132 -6.60 -11.96 1.72
CA ASP A 132 -6.29 -13.26 1.12
C ASP A 132 -7.39 -13.77 0.17
N PHE A 133 -8.40 -12.97 -0.11
CA PHE A 133 -9.41 -13.23 -1.12
C PHE A 133 -8.80 -13.30 -2.54
N ASP A 134 -9.13 -14.36 -3.28
CA ASP A 134 -8.76 -14.48 -4.69
C ASP A 134 -9.96 -14.10 -5.58
N PRO A 135 -9.89 -12.97 -6.32
CA PRO A 135 -10.97 -12.58 -7.22
C PRO A 135 -11.00 -13.38 -8.53
N LYS A 136 -9.93 -14.17 -8.84
CA LYS A 136 -9.87 -14.96 -10.06
C LYS A 136 -10.94 -16.04 -10.06
N GLY A 137 -11.70 -16.14 -11.16
CA GLY A 137 -12.76 -17.12 -11.31
C GLY A 137 -14.02 -16.88 -10.49
N LYS A 138 -14.11 -15.75 -9.78
CA LYS A 138 -15.31 -15.32 -9.07
C LYS A 138 -16.25 -14.55 -9.98
N SER A 139 -17.55 -14.72 -9.78
CA SER A 139 -18.54 -13.90 -10.46
C SER A 139 -18.49 -12.44 -9.97
N ASP A 140 -19.03 -11.50 -10.78
CA ASP A 140 -19.15 -10.11 -10.36
C ASP A 140 -20.02 -9.97 -9.09
N ALA A 141 -21.02 -10.82 -8.93
CA ALA A 141 -21.86 -10.84 -7.75
C ALA A 141 -21.10 -11.32 -6.50
N GLU A 142 -20.24 -12.32 -6.62
CA GLU A 142 -19.36 -12.77 -5.53
C GLU A 142 -18.37 -11.68 -5.12
N VAL A 143 -17.69 -11.08 -6.09
CA VAL A 143 -16.73 -9.99 -5.84
C VAL A 143 -17.44 -8.79 -5.20
N MET A 144 -18.63 -8.45 -5.64
CA MET A 144 -19.44 -7.37 -5.05
C MET A 144 -19.80 -7.68 -3.59
N ARG A 145 -20.27 -8.89 -3.29
CA ARG A 145 -20.61 -9.31 -1.90
C ARG A 145 -19.39 -9.28 -1.00
N PHE A 146 -18.24 -9.77 -1.50
CA PHE A 146 -16.98 -9.69 -0.77
C PHE A 146 -16.59 -8.24 -0.48
N CYS A 147 -16.61 -7.35 -1.49
CA CYS A 147 -16.28 -5.93 -1.32
C CYS A 147 -17.21 -5.24 -0.31
N GLN A 148 -18.50 -5.56 -0.33
CA GLN A 148 -19.46 -5.03 0.62
C GLN A 148 -19.18 -5.51 2.05
N ALA A 149 -18.91 -6.80 2.22
CA ALA A 149 -18.57 -7.37 3.53
C ALA A 149 -17.26 -6.78 4.07
N LEU A 150 -16.25 -6.59 3.22
CA LEU A 150 -14.99 -5.94 3.60
C LEU A 150 -15.22 -4.48 4.02
N MET A 151 -16.01 -3.72 3.27
CA MET A 151 -16.29 -2.32 3.60
C MET A 151 -17.15 -2.16 4.86
N ALA A 152 -18.01 -3.12 5.20
CA ALA A 152 -18.76 -3.09 6.45
C ALA A 152 -17.86 -2.99 7.69
N GLU A 153 -16.63 -3.52 7.60
CA GLU A 153 -15.60 -3.37 8.65
C GLU A 153 -14.68 -2.15 8.40
N LEU A 154 -14.21 -1.98 7.17
CA LEU A 154 -13.18 -1.01 6.84
C LEU A 154 -13.66 0.45 6.89
N TYR A 155 -14.94 0.74 6.63
CA TYR A 155 -15.43 2.12 6.48
C TYR A 155 -15.19 3.02 7.70
N ARG A 156 -15.08 2.44 8.89
CA ARG A 156 -14.79 3.18 10.14
C ARG A 156 -13.38 3.74 10.21
N HIS A 157 -12.49 3.25 9.37
CA HIS A 157 -11.06 3.52 9.42
C HIS A 157 -10.54 4.33 8.24
N VAL A 158 -11.38 4.58 7.24
CA VAL A 158 -11.03 5.30 6.01
C VAL A 158 -11.88 6.56 5.84
N GLY A 159 -11.34 7.55 5.18
CA GLY A 159 -12.00 8.82 4.97
C GLY A 159 -11.15 9.75 4.11
N PRO A 160 -11.74 10.83 3.55
CA PRO A 160 -11.02 11.72 2.63
C PRO A 160 -9.82 12.40 3.28
N ASP A 161 -9.91 12.70 4.57
CA ASP A 161 -8.88 13.42 5.33
C ASP A 161 -8.10 12.50 6.30
N THR A 162 -8.42 11.21 6.32
CA THR A 162 -7.81 10.22 7.21
C THR A 162 -7.00 9.20 6.44
N ASP A 163 -7.66 8.43 5.57
CA ASP A 163 -7.06 7.32 4.85
C ASP A 163 -7.78 7.10 3.52
N VAL A 164 -7.07 7.25 2.41
CA VAL A 164 -7.62 7.15 1.06
C VAL A 164 -7.06 5.93 0.34
N PRO A 165 -7.78 4.80 0.32
CA PRO A 165 -7.37 3.61 -0.42
C PRO A 165 -7.40 3.79 -1.94
N ALA A 166 -6.78 2.85 -2.64
CA ALA A 166 -6.72 2.77 -4.11
C ALA A 166 -6.72 1.32 -4.58
N GLY A 167 -6.67 1.11 -5.90
CA GLY A 167 -6.43 -0.20 -6.49
C GLY A 167 -4.99 -0.70 -6.31
N ASP A 168 -4.81 -2.01 -6.42
CA ASP A 168 -3.56 -2.76 -6.44
C ASP A 168 -3.81 -4.12 -7.11
N ILE A 169 -2.93 -5.10 -6.99
CA ILE A 169 -3.14 -6.46 -7.53
C ILE A 169 -4.51 -7.01 -7.09
N GLY A 170 -5.31 -7.48 -8.05
CA GLY A 170 -6.64 -8.01 -7.81
C GLY A 170 -7.72 -6.98 -7.48
N VAL A 171 -7.40 -5.68 -7.51
CA VAL A 171 -8.33 -4.58 -7.23
C VAL A 171 -8.23 -3.55 -8.35
N GLY A 172 -9.07 -3.69 -9.34
CA GLY A 172 -9.21 -2.76 -10.47
C GLY A 172 -10.39 -1.81 -10.29
N GLY A 173 -10.81 -1.17 -11.40
CA GLY A 173 -11.92 -0.22 -11.40
C GLY A 173 -13.25 -0.82 -10.95
N ARG A 174 -13.51 -2.11 -11.23
CA ARG A 174 -14.70 -2.85 -10.77
C ARG A 174 -14.73 -2.94 -9.25
N GLU A 175 -13.66 -3.46 -8.63
CA GLU A 175 -13.55 -3.61 -7.18
C GLU A 175 -13.60 -2.26 -6.47
N VAL A 176 -12.85 -1.27 -6.99
CA VAL A 176 -12.89 0.10 -6.47
C VAL A 176 -14.30 0.69 -6.55
N GLY A 177 -15.04 0.42 -7.64
CA GLY A 177 -16.43 0.84 -7.78
C GLY A 177 -17.33 0.25 -6.69
N TYR A 178 -17.21 -1.05 -6.41
CA TYR A 178 -17.97 -1.72 -5.36
C TYR A 178 -17.62 -1.20 -3.95
N LEU A 179 -16.33 -1.02 -3.67
CA LEU A 179 -15.85 -0.50 -2.39
C LEU A 179 -16.32 0.94 -2.15
N ALA A 180 -16.12 1.83 -3.13
CA ALA A 180 -16.52 3.23 -3.03
C ALA A 180 -18.02 3.41 -2.95
N GLY A 181 -18.80 2.65 -3.75
CA GLY A 181 -20.25 2.67 -3.73
C GLY A 181 -20.82 2.24 -2.38
N TYR A 182 -20.25 1.18 -1.80
CA TYR A 182 -20.72 0.72 -0.48
C TYR A 182 -20.26 1.63 0.67
N MET A 183 -19.06 2.22 0.58
CA MET A 183 -18.62 3.28 1.49
C MET A 183 -19.61 4.45 1.53
N LYS A 184 -20.01 4.94 0.35
CA LYS A 184 -21.03 6.00 0.22
C LYS A 184 -22.34 5.61 0.90
N LYS A 185 -22.79 4.36 0.72
CA LYS A 185 -24.02 3.86 1.34
C LYS A 185 -23.94 3.82 2.86
N LEU A 186 -22.81 3.34 3.42
CA LEU A 186 -22.62 3.22 4.87
C LEU A 186 -22.45 4.57 5.55
N SER A 187 -21.68 5.47 4.96
CA SER A 187 -21.39 6.80 5.53
C SER A 187 -22.47 7.84 5.24
N ASN A 188 -23.38 7.58 4.28
CA ASN A 188 -24.32 8.55 3.73
C ASN A 188 -23.66 9.85 3.24
N GLN A 189 -22.42 9.76 2.75
CA GLN A 189 -21.62 10.88 2.28
C GLN A 189 -21.03 10.57 0.91
N ALA A 190 -21.05 11.53 -0.01
CA ALA A 190 -20.41 11.43 -1.32
C ALA A 190 -18.92 11.87 -1.26
N ALA A 191 -18.21 11.42 -0.22
CA ALA A 191 -16.80 11.76 -0.04
C ALA A 191 -15.87 10.96 -0.98
N CYS A 192 -14.77 11.58 -1.36
CA CYS A 192 -13.76 11.02 -2.27
C CYS A 192 -12.78 10.12 -1.53
N VAL A 193 -13.21 8.94 -1.07
CA VAL A 193 -12.38 8.06 -0.23
C VAL A 193 -11.49 7.13 -1.03
N PHE A 194 -11.89 6.69 -2.22
CA PHE A 194 -11.10 5.80 -3.07
C PHE A 194 -10.60 6.51 -4.33
N THR A 195 -9.33 6.32 -4.71
CA THR A 195 -8.82 6.68 -6.03
C THR A 195 -8.85 5.47 -6.98
N GLY A 196 -8.88 5.73 -8.31
CA GLY A 196 -9.02 4.67 -9.33
C GLY A 196 -10.47 4.34 -9.67
N ARG A 197 -11.41 5.20 -9.30
CA ARG A 197 -12.83 5.11 -9.68
C ARG A 197 -13.01 5.46 -11.15
N GLY A 198 -14.07 4.91 -11.77
CA GLY A 198 -14.50 5.34 -13.11
C GLY A 198 -14.92 6.81 -13.14
N LEU A 199 -14.86 7.44 -14.32
CA LEU A 199 -15.21 8.86 -14.52
C LEU A 199 -16.60 9.20 -14.00
N SER A 200 -17.59 8.34 -14.23
CA SER A 200 -18.98 8.51 -13.76
C SER A 200 -19.11 8.57 -12.23
N PHE A 201 -18.10 8.13 -11.51
CA PHE A 201 -18.03 8.12 -10.05
C PHE A 201 -17.01 9.13 -9.50
N GLY A 202 -16.66 10.15 -10.27
CA GLY A 202 -15.72 11.19 -9.88
C GLY A 202 -14.24 10.76 -9.96
N GLY A 203 -13.92 9.83 -10.86
CA GLY A 203 -12.56 9.42 -11.17
C GLY A 203 -11.83 10.41 -12.09
N SER A 204 -10.55 10.17 -12.35
CA SER A 204 -9.69 10.98 -13.20
C SER A 204 -9.45 10.30 -14.55
N LEU A 205 -9.24 11.11 -15.60
CA LEU A 205 -8.73 10.65 -16.89
C LEU A 205 -7.30 10.12 -16.76
N ILE A 206 -6.89 9.24 -17.68
CA ILE A 206 -5.53 8.70 -17.84
C ILE A 206 -5.04 7.94 -16.57
N ARG A 207 -5.92 7.61 -15.65
CA ARG A 207 -5.53 6.90 -14.41
C ARG A 207 -5.06 5.46 -14.65
N PRO A 208 -5.72 4.64 -15.51
CA PRO A 208 -5.28 3.27 -15.81
C PRO A 208 -3.86 3.22 -16.38
N GLU A 209 -3.54 4.12 -17.29
CA GLU A 209 -2.29 4.16 -18.02
C GLU A 209 -1.15 4.85 -17.27
N ALA A 210 -1.46 5.66 -16.25
CA ALA A 210 -0.50 6.53 -15.57
C ALA A 210 0.70 5.78 -14.98
N THR A 211 0.48 4.59 -14.44
CA THR A 211 1.55 3.75 -13.86
C THR A 211 2.51 3.28 -14.95
N GLY A 212 2.00 2.82 -16.09
CA GLY A 212 2.81 2.37 -17.23
C GLY A 212 3.64 3.52 -17.83
N TYR A 213 3.01 4.65 -18.11
CA TYR A 213 3.71 5.84 -18.60
C TYR A 213 4.78 6.31 -17.61
N GLY A 214 4.45 6.38 -16.33
CA GLY A 214 5.39 6.80 -15.30
C GLY A 214 6.61 5.88 -15.20
N LEU A 215 6.42 4.56 -15.31
CA LEU A 215 7.50 3.60 -15.35
C LEU A 215 8.43 3.83 -16.56
N VAL A 216 7.87 4.00 -17.74
CA VAL A 216 8.65 4.21 -18.97
C VAL A 216 9.44 5.52 -18.90
N TYR A 217 8.79 6.62 -18.49
CA TYR A 217 9.49 7.92 -18.36
C TYR A 217 10.60 7.87 -17.31
N PHE A 218 10.37 7.19 -16.20
CA PHE A 218 11.38 7.06 -15.16
C PHE A 218 12.58 6.20 -15.63
N ALA A 219 12.31 5.08 -16.30
CA ALA A 219 13.36 4.23 -16.89
C ALA A 219 14.17 4.99 -17.95
N GLN A 220 13.51 5.82 -18.79
CA GLN A 220 14.19 6.66 -19.76
C GLN A 220 15.14 7.67 -19.07
N ALA A 221 14.68 8.31 -18.00
CA ALA A 221 15.52 9.24 -17.23
C ALA A 221 16.72 8.52 -16.60
N MET A 222 16.51 7.32 -16.04
CA MET A 222 17.62 6.50 -15.48
C MET A 222 18.66 6.10 -16.52
N LEU A 223 18.24 5.76 -17.75
CA LEU A 223 19.16 5.46 -18.85
C LEU A 223 19.94 6.70 -19.29
N ALA A 224 19.25 7.83 -19.40
CA ALA A 224 19.89 9.12 -19.78
C ALA A 224 21.00 9.53 -18.81
N GLU A 225 20.85 9.30 -17.50
CA GLU A 225 21.91 9.54 -16.51
C GLU A 225 23.18 8.69 -16.75
N LYS A 226 23.03 7.58 -17.47
CA LYS A 226 24.14 6.69 -17.86
C LYS A 226 24.64 6.95 -19.28
N GLY A 227 24.09 7.95 -19.97
CA GLY A 227 24.36 8.23 -21.38
C GLY A 227 23.78 7.18 -22.34
N ASP A 228 22.75 6.45 -21.90
CA ASP A 228 22.10 5.36 -22.63
C ASP A 228 20.65 5.70 -22.98
N SER A 229 19.99 4.87 -23.78
CA SER A 229 18.62 5.06 -24.25
C SER A 229 17.90 3.72 -24.39
N PHE A 230 16.59 3.73 -24.73
CA PHE A 230 15.86 2.52 -25.07
C PHE A 230 16.25 1.89 -26.43
N GLN A 231 17.03 2.58 -27.24
CA GLN A 231 17.44 2.06 -28.55
C GLN A 231 18.20 0.76 -28.37
N ASP A 232 17.87 -0.23 -29.18
CA ASP A 232 18.47 -1.58 -29.20
C ASP A 232 18.34 -2.40 -27.91
N LEU A 233 17.49 -1.96 -26.95
CA LEU A 233 17.13 -2.74 -25.78
C LEU A 233 15.99 -3.70 -26.08
N SER A 234 16.03 -4.88 -25.50
CA SER A 234 14.91 -5.84 -25.48
C SER A 234 14.34 -5.94 -24.07
N LEU A 235 13.01 -6.04 -23.97
CA LEU A 235 12.31 -6.31 -22.74
C LEU A 235 11.71 -7.72 -22.79
N ILE A 236 12.10 -8.56 -21.84
CA ILE A 236 11.59 -9.93 -21.71
C ILE A 236 10.81 -10.03 -20.42
N HIS A 237 9.56 -10.49 -20.53
CA HIS A 237 8.79 -10.90 -19.36
C HIS A 237 9.22 -12.31 -18.95
N ILE A 238 9.80 -12.43 -17.78
CA ILE A 238 10.32 -13.68 -17.21
C ILE A 238 9.27 -14.30 -16.27
#